data_0bd935d26d917b6a7455dede71795b5b
#
_entry.id   0bd935d26d917b6a7455dede71795b5b
#
_cell.length_a   1.000
_cell.length_b   1.000
_cell.length_c   1.000
_cell.angle_alpha   90.00
_cell.angle_beta   90.00
_cell.angle_gamma   90.00
#
_symmetry.space_group_name_H-M   'P 1'
#
loop_
_entity.id
_entity.type
_entity.pdbx_description
1 polymer ?
#
loop_
_entity_poly.entity_id
_entity_poly.type
_entity_poly.pdbx_seq_one_letter_code
_entity_poly.pdbx_strand_id
1 'polypeptide(L)'
;MRKITICLTIGLVVLMVSCGQKKHDAAYYEYMVDSIRKAEQVKDIQQKAGITDEDPLETFFLKIGRRLLPLQSEGSHWQRIGEFTEVPRVLNEHFGYLSATELDILALPNAGSHQVVLLVEKIDSITPSLYLYTLDDRHKPIDQLCIYEEKSEDHAIDFGKSYMDYYITSRWEITLMKYYRSMDDEKPILEQTRAYIIDKDGKFEEQIIEL
;
A
#
# COMPACT_ATOMS: atom_id res chain seq x y z
N MET A 1 -34.50 38.23 -50.54
CA MET A 1 -35.15 37.78 -49.29
C MET A 1 -34.65 36.48 -48.71
N ARG A 2 -34.10 35.53 -49.51
CA ARG A 2 -33.59 34.25 -48.98
C ARG A 2 -32.33 34.33 -48.09
N LYS A 3 -31.44 35.29 -48.32
CA LYS A 3 -30.18 35.43 -47.57
C LYS A 3 -30.34 35.94 -46.14
N ILE A 4 -31.35 36.77 -45.88
CA ILE A 4 -31.64 37.35 -44.55
C ILE A 4 -32.22 36.28 -43.62
N THR A 5 -33.04 35.36 -44.15
CA THR A 5 -33.68 34.31 -43.38
C THR A 5 -32.66 33.28 -42.88
N ILE A 6 -31.62 33.00 -43.69
CA ILE A 6 -30.53 32.03 -43.30
C ILE A 6 -29.66 32.62 -42.17
N CYS A 7 -29.34 33.90 -42.20
CA CYS A 7 -28.59 34.56 -41.14
C CYS A 7 -29.35 34.58 -39.79
N LEU A 8 -30.68 34.75 -39.85
CA LEU A 8 -31.51 34.78 -38.64
C LEU A 8 -31.65 33.38 -37.99
N THR A 9 -31.73 32.32 -38.82
CA THR A 9 -31.76 30.94 -38.31
C THR A 9 -30.46 30.50 -37.71
N ILE A 10 -29.30 30.87 -38.31
CA ILE A 10 -27.97 30.57 -37.75
C ILE A 10 -27.75 31.30 -36.43
N GLY A 11 -28.16 32.58 -36.35
CA GLY A 11 -28.08 33.37 -35.11
C GLY A 11 -28.93 32.75 -33.97
N LEU A 12 -30.11 32.21 -34.30
CA LEU A 12 -30.98 31.58 -33.30
C LEU A 12 -30.45 30.25 -32.83
N VAL A 13 -29.81 29.45 -33.70
CA VAL A 13 -29.17 28.17 -33.34
C VAL A 13 -27.96 28.39 -32.44
N VAL A 14 -27.15 29.43 -32.70
CA VAL A 14 -26.01 29.76 -31.84
C VAL A 14 -26.46 30.23 -30.45
N LEU A 15 -27.57 30.94 -30.33
CA LEU A 15 -28.16 31.36 -29.05
C LEU A 15 -28.73 30.16 -28.26
N MET A 16 -29.25 29.14 -28.94
CA MET A 16 -29.80 27.94 -28.28
C MET A 16 -28.70 27.03 -27.74
N VAL A 17 -27.54 26.97 -28.38
CA VAL A 17 -26.37 26.18 -27.90
C VAL A 17 -25.69 26.84 -26.71
N SER A 18 -25.78 28.15 -26.57
CA SER A 18 -25.20 28.90 -25.44
C SER A 18 -25.98 28.76 -24.13
N CYS A 19 -27.21 28.25 -24.14
CA CYS A 19 -28.09 28.22 -22.97
C CYS A 19 -28.02 26.93 -22.15
N GLY A 20 -27.07 25.99 -22.45
CA GLY A 20 -26.94 24.70 -21.82
C GLY A 20 -25.77 24.56 -20.84
N GLN A 21 -24.97 25.58 -20.59
CA GLN A 21 -23.95 25.50 -19.55
C GLN A 21 -24.62 25.47 -18.17
N LYS A 22 -24.67 24.31 -17.55
CA LYS A 22 -25.01 24.20 -16.13
C LYS A 22 -24.03 25.10 -15.38
N LYS A 23 -24.55 26.18 -14.78
CA LYS A 23 -23.75 26.95 -13.82
C LYS A 23 -23.45 26.01 -12.66
N HIS A 24 -22.23 25.57 -12.59
CA HIS A 24 -21.76 24.84 -11.42
C HIS A 24 -21.83 25.77 -10.20
N ASP A 25 -22.21 25.24 -9.05
CA ASP A 25 -22.27 26.00 -7.80
C ASP A 25 -20.86 26.31 -7.26
N ALA A 26 -20.78 27.14 -6.25
CA ALA A 26 -19.51 27.53 -5.63
C ALA A 26 -18.74 26.29 -5.11
N ALA A 27 -19.46 25.30 -4.59
CA ALA A 27 -18.88 24.05 -4.09
C ALA A 27 -18.16 23.24 -5.18
N TYR A 28 -18.69 23.24 -6.42
CA TYR A 28 -18.02 22.63 -7.55
C TYR A 28 -16.68 23.30 -7.87
N TYR A 29 -16.65 24.65 -7.87
CA TYR A 29 -15.40 25.37 -8.14
C TYR A 29 -14.39 25.21 -7.02
N GLU A 30 -14.82 25.20 -5.76
CA GLU A 30 -13.94 24.88 -4.63
C GLU A 30 -13.35 23.48 -4.74
N TYR A 31 -14.16 22.48 -5.07
CA TYR A 31 -13.69 21.12 -5.33
C TYR A 31 -12.66 21.07 -6.47
N MET A 32 -12.91 21.77 -7.57
CA MET A 32 -11.97 21.82 -8.71
C MET A 32 -10.65 22.48 -8.33
N VAL A 33 -10.68 23.59 -7.60
CA VAL A 33 -9.47 24.29 -7.12
C VAL A 33 -8.68 23.39 -6.17
N ASP A 34 -9.37 22.69 -5.28
CA ASP A 34 -8.73 21.76 -4.34
C ASP A 34 -8.10 20.55 -5.07
N SER A 35 -8.78 20.05 -6.09
CA SER A 35 -8.27 18.96 -6.93
C SER A 35 -7.03 19.39 -7.72
N ILE A 36 -7.01 20.62 -8.27
CA ILE A 36 -5.84 21.15 -8.98
C ILE A 36 -4.68 21.35 -8.00
N ARG A 37 -4.93 21.92 -6.82
CA ARG A 37 -3.91 22.12 -5.79
C ARG A 37 -3.30 20.78 -5.32
N LYS A 38 -4.13 19.76 -5.13
CA LYS A 38 -3.66 18.41 -4.81
C LYS A 38 -2.81 17.82 -5.94
N ALA A 39 -3.22 17.98 -7.20
CA ALA A 39 -2.46 17.52 -8.36
C ALA A 39 -1.09 18.23 -8.48
N GLU A 40 -1.02 19.53 -8.19
CA GLU A 40 0.24 20.28 -8.17
C GLU A 40 1.15 19.82 -7.02
N GLN A 41 0.61 19.60 -5.82
CA GLN A 41 1.36 19.04 -4.69
C GLN A 41 1.91 17.65 -5.01
N VAL A 42 1.12 16.80 -5.68
CA VAL A 42 1.53 15.48 -6.15
C VAL A 42 2.73 15.59 -7.09
N LYS A 43 2.66 16.49 -8.10
CA LYS A 43 3.78 16.70 -9.04
C LYS A 43 5.04 17.20 -8.33
N ASP A 44 4.92 18.11 -7.36
CA ASP A 44 6.06 18.62 -6.59
C ASP A 44 6.71 17.51 -5.74
N ILE A 45 5.91 16.63 -5.14
CA ILE A 45 6.39 15.46 -4.39
C ILE A 45 7.07 14.46 -5.32
N GLN A 46 6.48 14.17 -6.49
CA GLN A 46 7.07 13.28 -7.50
C GLN A 46 8.43 13.81 -7.97
N GLN A 47 8.52 15.10 -8.25
CA GLN A 47 9.75 15.74 -8.67
C GLN A 47 10.84 15.68 -7.59
N LYS A 48 10.46 15.92 -6.32
CA LYS A 48 11.39 15.79 -5.17
C LYS A 48 11.83 14.36 -4.92
N ALA A 49 10.95 13.38 -5.19
CA ALA A 49 11.27 11.96 -5.13
C ALA A 49 12.09 11.47 -6.33
N GLY A 50 12.32 12.32 -7.34
CA GLY A 50 13.02 11.96 -8.59
C GLY A 50 12.23 11.00 -9.46
N ILE A 51 10.90 11.02 -9.37
CA ILE A 51 9.98 10.22 -10.17
C ILE A 51 9.72 11.00 -11.48
N THR A 52 9.97 10.39 -12.63
CA THR A 52 9.74 11.00 -13.94
C THR A 52 8.30 10.77 -14.42
N ASP A 53 7.79 11.69 -15.28
CA ASP A 53 6.39 11.66 -15.76
C ASP A 53 6.04 10.44 -16.64
N GLU A 54 7.03 9.69 -17.16
CA GLU A 54 6.77 8.60 -18.11
C GLU A 54 6.22 7.34 -17.47
N ASP A 55 6.70 6.95 -16.28
CA ASP A 55 6.10 5.92 -15.42
C ASP A 55 6.60 6.10 -13.97
N PRO A 56 5.89 6.85 -13.15
CA PRO A 56 6.32 7.15 -11.79
C PRO A 56 6.44 5.88 -10.93
N LEU A 57 5.61 4.89 -11.18
CA LEU A 57 5.59 3.66 -10.42
C LEU A 57 6.78 2.77 -10.77
N GLU A 58 7.05 2.54 -12.05
CA GLU A 58 8.21 1.77 -12.50
C GLU A 58 9.52 2.41 -12.04
N THR A 59 9.64 3.73 -12.21
CA THR A 59 10.82 4.49 -11.77
C THR A 59 11.04 4.35 -10.25
N PHE A 60 9.98 4.32 -9.47
CA PHE A 60 10.03 4.11 -8.03
C PHE A 60 10.54 2.70 -7.70
N PHE A 61 9.94 1.65 -8.30
CA PHE A 61 10.32 0.26 -8.05
C PHE A 61 11.77 -0.08 -8.46
N LEU A 62 12.35 0.65 -9.39
CA LEU A 62 13.78 0.51 -9.75
C LEU A 62 14.72 1.00 -8.64
N LYS A 63 14.27 1.88 -7.75
CA LYS A 63 15.09 2.54 -6.72
C LYS A 63 14.92 1.95 -5.32
N ILE A 64 13.91 1.09 -5.10
CA ILE A 64 13.67 0.53 -3.77
C ILE A 64 14.80 -0.39 -3.32
N GLY A 65 15.07 -0.38 -2.01
CA GLY A 65 16.03 -1.29 -1.38
C GLY A 65 15.65 -2.75 -1.64
N ARG A 66 16.64 -3.65 -1.62
CA ARG A 66 16.43 -5.08 -1.89
C ARG A 66 17.02 -5.93 -0.80
N ARG A 67 16.34 -7.02 -0.44
CA ARG A 67 16.81 -8.01 0.53
C ARG A 67 16.65 -9.42 -0.03
N LEU A 68 17.63 -10.27 0.27
CA LEU A 68 17.57 -11.69 -0.07
C LEU A 68 16.87 -12.50 1.03
N LEU A 69 16.33 -13.64 0.65
CA LEU A 69 15.83 -14.66 1.57
C LEU A 69 16.95 -15.60 2.01
N PRO A 70 16.87 -16.26 3.17
CA PRO A 70 15.72 -16.26 4.08
C PRO A 70 15.58 -14.98 4.92
N LEU A 71 14.38 -14.74 5.42
CA LEU A 71 14.06 -13.69 6.39
C LEU A 71 13.48 -14.31 7.65
N GLN A 72 13.83 -13.74 8.78
CA GLN A 72 13.23 -14.07 10.07
C GLN A 72 12.88 -12.80 10.83
N SER A 73 11.98 -12.93 11.78
CA SER A 73 11.58 -11.81 12.64
C SER A 73 12.78 -11.27 13.42
N GLU A 74 12.90 -9.97 13.41
CA GLU A 74 13.81 -9.19 14.26
C GLU A 74 13.01 -8.48 15.38
N GLY A 75 11.78 -8.92 15.62
CA GLY A 75 10.84 -8.31 16.55
C GLY A 75 10.53 -6.87 16.13
N SER A 76 10.52 -5.93 17.08
CA SER A 76 10.31 -4.51 16.81
C SER A 76 11.45 -3.81 16.06
N HIS A 77 12.51 -4.53 15.73
CA HIS A 77 13.69 -3.98 15.07
C HIS A 77 13.66 -4.19 13.54
N TRP A 78 12.51 -3.93 12.93
CA TRP A 78 12.31 -4.10 11.50
C TRP A 78 13.33 -3.36 10.63
N GLN A 79 13.88 -2.23 11.10
CA GLN A 79 14.94 -1.47 10.40
C GLN A 79 16.22 -2.30 10.17
N ARG A 80 16.44 -3.36 10.94
CA ARG A 80 17.59 -4.26 10.77
C ARG A 80 17.42 -5.25 9.62
N ILE A 81 16.19 -5.43 9.12
CA ILE A 81 15.88 -6.33 8.00
C ILE A 81 16.60 -5.86 6.73
N GLY A 82 16.65 -4.55 6.48
CA GLY A 82 17.30 -3.96 5.31
C GLY A 82 17.13 -2.45 5.23
N GLU A 83 17.59 -1.88 4.12
CA GLU A 83 17.38 -0.46 3.81
C GLU A 83 16.03 -0.28 3.16
N PHE A 84 15.04 0.12 3.94
CA PHE A 84 13.72 0.47 3.46
C PHE A 84 13.73 1.80 2.71
N THR A 85 12.89 1.90 1.71
CA THR A 85 12.66 3.13 0.94
C THR A 85 11.30 3.69 1.32
N GLU A 86 11.23 4.97 1.65
CA GLU A 86 9.97 5.65 1.93
C GLU A 86 9.08 5.65 0.69
N VAL A 87 7.83 5.24 0.84
CA VAL A 87 6.83 5.28 -0.23
C VAL A 87 6.33 6.70 -0.38
N PRO A 88 6.46 7.33 -1.56
CA PRO A 88 5.86 8.63 -1.81
C PRO A 88 4.35 8.59 -1.54
N ARG A 89 3.83 9.56 -0.80
CA ARG A 89 2.41 9.60 -0.40
C ARG A 89 1.42 9.45 -1.55
N VAL A 90 1.80 9.92 -2.75
CA VAL A 90 1.00 9.78 -3.98
C VAL A 90 0.85 8.31 -4.41
N LEU A 91 1.72 7.41 -3.99
CA LEU A 91 1.66 5.98 -4.29
C LEU A 91 0.95 5.16 -3.20
N ASN A 92 0.59 5.77 -2.07
CA ASN A 92 -0.09 5.05 -0.98
C ASN A 92 -1.41 4.42 -1.44
N GLU A 93 -2.18 5.13 -2.25
CA GLU A 93 -3.46 4.63 -2.79
C GLU A 93 -3.27 3.40 -3.69
N HIS A 94 -2.09 3.26 -4.31
CA HIS A 94 -1.74 2.08 -5.11
C HIS A 94 -1.71 0.80 -4.26
N PHE A 95 -1.31 0.91 -2.99
CA PHE A 95 -1.30 -0.18 -2.01
C PHE A 95 -2.56 -0.23 -1.15
N GLY A 96 -3.57 0.59 -1.45
CA GLY A 96 -4.83 0.63 -0.71
C GLY A 96 -4.80 1.44 0.57
N TYR A 97 -3.79 2.28 0.79
CA TYR A 97 -3.65 3.12 1.98
C TYR A 97 -4.10 4.56 1.73
N LEU A 98 -4.46 5.24 2.81
CA LEU A 98 -4.73 6.68 2.77
C LEU A 98 -3.44 7.45 2.50
N SER A 99 -3.53 8.57 1.81
CA SER A 99 -2.37 9.42 1.47
C SER A 99 -1.61 9.97 2.70
N ALA A 100 -2.25 9.98 3.88
CA ALA A 100 -1.63 10.41 5.12
C ALA A 100 -0.81 9.32 5.83
N THR A 101 -0.96 8.04 5.43
CA THR A 101 -0.23 6.92 6.02
C THR A 101 1.26 7.01 5.67
N GLU A 102 2.13 6.76 6.63
CA GLU A 102 3.57 6.64 6.38
C GLU A 102 3.91 5.18 6.09
N LEU A 103 4.46 4.95 4.91
CA LEU A 103 4.82 3.62 4.42
C LEU A 103 6.29 3.57 4.03
N ASP A 104 6.95 2.48 4.39
CA ASP A 104 8.27 2.12 3.89
C ASP A 104 8.19 0.78 3.14
N ILE A 105 8.98 0.62 2.09
CA ILE A 105 8.95 -0.57 1.24
C ILE A 105 10.36 -1.14 1.03
N LEU A 106 10.44 -2.46 0.90
CA LEU A 106 11.66 -3.20 0.59
C LEU A 106 11.32 -4.31 -0.40
N ALA A 107 12.06 -4.42 -1.50
CA ALA A 107 11.86 -5.51 -2.45
C ALA A 107 12.51 -6.80 -1.96
N LEU A 108 11.81 -7.91 -2.18
CA LEU A 108 12.31 -9.26 -1.99
C LEU A 108 12.54 -9.94 -3.35
N PRO A 109 13.16 -11.12 -3.40
CA PRO A 109 13.23 -11.91 -4.63
C PRO A 109 11.83 -12.20 -5.18
N ASN A 110 11.71 -12.40 -6.48
CA ASN A 110 10.44 -12.78 -7.08
C ASN A 110 9.99 -14.18 -6.62
N ALA A 111 8.70 -14.37 -6.45
CA ALA A 111 8.05 -15.66 -6.30
C ALA A 111 7.50 -16.10 -7.66
N GLY A 112 8.23 -16.94 -8.38
CA GLY A 112 7.87 -17.26 -9.77
C GLY A 112 7.90 -16.03 -10.67
N SER A 113 6.75 -15.68 -11.26
CA SER A 113 6.57 -14.48 -12.09
C SER A 113 6.15 -13.23 -11.30
N HIS A 114 5.82 -13.38 -10.01
CA HIS A 114 5.30 -12.30 -9.20
C HIS A 114 6.41 -11.58 -8.46
N GLN A 115 6.36 -10.26 -8.45
CA GLN A 115 7.21 -9.45 -7.59
C GLN A 115 6.70 -9.57 -6.15
N VAL A 116 7.63 -9.56 -5.19
CA VAL A 116 7.27 -9.58 -3.77
C VAL A 116 7.93 -8.40 -3.08
N VAL A 117 7.16 -7.69 -2.28
CA VAL A 117 7.66 -6.59 -1.47
C VAL A 117 7.24 -6.75 -0.02
N LEU A 118 8.09 -6.26 0.87
CA LEU A 118 7.81 -6.08 2.28
C LEU A 118 7.45 -4.62 2.50
N LEU A 119 6.26 -4.37 3.04
CA LEU A 119 5.75 -3.03 3.31
C LEU A 119 5.59 -2.85 4.80
N VAL A 120 6.08 -1.72 5.31
CA VAL A 120 5.97 -1.31 6.70
C VAL A 120 4.97 -0.18 6.80
N GLU A 121 3.89 -0.42 7.54
CA GLU A 121 2.94 0.61 7.92
C GLU A 121 3.32 1.19 9.29
N LYS A 122 3.62 2.48 9.33
CA LYS A 122 3.98 3.19 10.55
C LYS A 122 2.72 3.81 11.15
N ILE A 123 2.01 3.03 11.96
CA ILE A 123 0.89 3.53 12.75
C ILE A 123 1.45 4.07 14.06
N ASP A 124 1.26 5.36 14.31
CA ASP A 124 1.56 6.04 15.60
C ASP A 124 2.95 5.74 16.22
N SER A 125 4.01 5.70 15.40
CA SER A 125 5.43 5.67 15.80
C SER A 125 5.88 4.60 16.82
N ILE A 126 5.02 3.78 17.38
CA ILE A 126 5.37 2.86 18.48
C ILE A 126 5.47 1.40 18.00
N THR A 127 4.54 0.94 17.17
CA THR A 127 4.54 -0.46 16.69
C THR A 127 4.18 -0.53 15.23
N PRO A 128 5.17 -0.74 14.34
CA PRO A 128 4.90 -0.91 12.93
C PRO A 128 4.24 -2.26 12.66
N SER A 129 3.36 -2.29 11.65
CA SER A 129 2.89 -3.54 11.07
C SER A 129 3.66 -3.82 9.78
N LEU A 130 4.03 -5.09 9.55
CA LEU A 130 4.74 -5.54 8.36
C LEU A 130 3.83 -6.43 7.52
N TYR A 131 3.76 -6.11 6.23
CA TYR A 131 2.96 -6.86 5.27
C TYR A 131 3.83 -7.34 4.12
N LEU A 132 3.67 -8.60 3.73
CA LEU A 132 4.12 -9.08 2.43
C LEU A 132 3.04 -8.75 1.40
N TYR A 133 3.44 -8.23 0.25
CA TYR A 133 2.59 -8.05 -0.93
C TYR A 133 3.17 -8.83 -2.09
N THR A 134 2.32 -9.50 -2.81
CA THR A 134 2.62 -9.98 -4.15
C THR A 134 2.07 -9.00 -5.17
N LEU A 135 2.84 -8.73 -6.22
CA LEU A 135 2.50 -7.75 -7.25
C LEU A 135 2.56 -8.41 -8.63
N ASP A 136 1.73 -7.93 -9.54
CA ASP A 136 1.79 -8.31 -10.95
C ASP A 136 2.93 -7.60 -11.70
N ASP A 137 3.03 -7.81 -13.01
CA ASP A 137 4.01 -7.20 -13.91
C ASP A 137 3.87 -5.67 -14.06
N ARG A 138 2.75 -5.11 -13.62
CA ARG A 138 2.46 -3.67 -13.57
C ARG A 138 2.56 -3.11 -12.17
N HIS A 139 3.19 -3.83 -11.26
CA HIS A 139 3.33 -3.49 -9.83
C HIS A 139 2.00 -3.39 -9.07
N LYS A 140 0.90 -3.90 -9.63
CA LYS A 140 -0.41 -3.86 -8.97
C LYS A 140 -0.49 -4.97 -7.91
N PRO A 141 -0.95 -4.67 -6.68
CA PRO A 141 -1.15 -5.67 -5.65
C PRO A 141 -2.11 -6.79 -6.08
N ILE A 142 -1.66 -8.04 -5.92
CA ILE A 142 -2.46 -9.25 -6.14
C ILE A 142 -3.04 -9.71 -4.81
N ASP A 143 -2.18 -9.82 -3.78
CA ASP A 143 -2.56 -10.27 -2.45
C ASP A 143 -1.64 -9.70 -1.39
N GLN A 144 -2.06 -9.77 -0.12
CA GLN A 144 -1.28 -9.30 1.02
C GLN A 144 -1.39 -10.25 2.21
N LEU A 145 -0.31 -10.37 2.97
CA LEU A 145 -0.23 -11.15 4.20
C LEU A 145 0.44 -10.33 5.30
N CYS A 146 -0.27 -10.07 6.42
CA CYS A 146 0.34 -9.49 7.60
C CYS A 146 1.30 -10.53 8.23
N ILE A 147 2.59 -10.19 8.33
CA ILE A 147 3.60 -11.09 8.90
C ILE A 147 4.11 -10.64 10.26
N TYR A 148 3.93 -9.37 10.62
CA TYR A 148 4.26 -8.83 11.92
C TYR A 148 3.28 -7.74 12.33
N GLU A 149 2.74 -7.88 13.51
CA GLU A 149 2.01 -6.83 14.24
C GLU A 149 2.17 -7.08 15.73
N GLU A 150 2.09 -6.02 16.53
CA GLU A 150 2.04 -6.11 17.99
C GLU A 150 0.76 -5.41 18.46
N LYS A 151 -0.01 -6.09 19.30
CA LYS A 151 -1.25 -5.58 19.85
C LYS A 151 -1.26 -5.72 21.37
N SER A 152 -1.72 -4.69 22.06
CA SER A 152 -2.07 -4.84 23.48
C SER A 152 -3.35 -5.66 23.57
N GLU A 153 -3.35 -6.72 24.35
CA GLU A 153 -4.51 -7.58 24.58
C GLU A 153 -4.88 -7.57 26.08
N ASP A 154 -6.18 -7.46 26.33
CA ASP A 154 -6.78 -7.60 27.66
C ASP A 154 -7.42 -8.98 27.72
N HIS A 155 -6.73 -9.93 28.33
CA HIS A 155 -7.33 -11.21 28.69
C HIS A 155 -8.00 -11.04 30.07
N ALA A 156 -9.19 -11.61 30.26
CA ALA A 156 -10.05 -11.42 31.44
C ALA A 156 -9.35 -11.61 32.80
N ILE A 157 -8.14 -12.10 32.86
CA ILE A 157 -7.34 -12.42 34.04
C ILE A 157 -5.97 -11.69 34.00
N ASP A 158 -5.53 -11.20 32.84
CA ASP A 158 -4.18 -10.71 32.66
C ASP A 158 -4.07 -9.73 31.50
N PHE A 159 -3.23 -8.70 31.69
CA PHE A 159 -2.87 -7.74 30.64
C PHE A 159 -1.57 -8.17 29.99
N GLY A 160 -1.50 -8.12 28.67
CA GLY A 160 -0.31 -8.50 27.96
C GLY A 160 -0.25 -7.93 26.56
N LYS A 161 0.66 -8.48 25.80
CA LYS A 161 0.85 -8.14 24.39
C LYS A 161 0.89 -9.41 23.55
N SER A 162 0.10 -9.41 22.50
CA SER A 162 0.26 -10.37 21.39
C SER A 162 1.16 -9.79 20.33
N TYR A 163 2.04 -10.61 19.78
CA TYR A 163 2.86 -10.25 18.63
C TYR A 163 3.05 -11.46 17.73
N MET A 164 3.36 -11.20 16.46
CA MET A 164 3.70 -12.22 15.48
C MET A 164 5.20 -12.24 15.22
N ASP A 165 5.78 -13.42 15.16
CA ASP A 165 7.08 -13.68 14.58
C ASP A 165 6.90 -14.40 13.24
N TYR A 166 7.88 -14.27 12.35
CA TYR A 166 7.84 -14.91 11.05
C TYR A 166 9.17 -15.51 10.67
N TYR A 167 9.10 -16.54 9.83
CA TYR A 167 10.23 -17.11 9.12
C TYR A 167 9.84 -17.35 7.67
N ILE A 168 10.64 -16.84 6.73
CA ILE A 168 10.41 -16.96 5.28
C ILE A 168 11.62 -17.62 4.67
N THR A 169 11.43 -18.81 4.09
CA THR A 169 12.49 -19.53 3.41
C THR A 169 12.76 -18.98 2.01
N SER A 170 13.89 -19.35 1.40
CA SER A 170 14.20 -19.04 0.01
C SER A 170 13.27 -19.70 -1.01
N ARG A 171 12.40 -20.62 -0.58
CA ARG A 171 11.38 -21.30 -1.39
C ARG A 171 9.98 -20.70 -1.21
N TRP A 172 9.87 -19.57 -0.49
CA TRP A 172 8.60 -18.93 -0.19
C TRP A 172 7.66 -19.77 0.70
N GLU A 173 8.25 -20.61 1.56
CA GLU A 173 7.54 -21.21 2.68
C GLU A 173 7.55 -20.18 3.82
N ILE A 174 6.38 -19.72 4.23
CA ILE A 174 6.19 -18.65 5.21
C ILE A 174 5.59 -19.27 6.46
N THR A 175 6.28 -19.18 7.59
CA THR A 175 5.77 -19.59 8.89
C THR A 175 5.49 -18.38 9.73
N LEU A 176 4.28 -18.26 10.25
CA LEU A 176 3.85 -17.24 11.19
C LEU A 176 3.61 -17.87 12.55
N MET A 177 4.16 -17.27 13.59
CA MET A 177 4.04 -17.73 14.97
C MET A 177 3.44 -16.59 15.81
N LYS A 178 2.22 -16.79 16.32
CA LYS A 178 1.59 -15.84 17.25
C LYS A 178 2.00 -16.17 18.67
N TYR A 179 2.53 -15.17 19.37
CA TYR A 179 2.91 -15.26 20.76
C TYR A 179 2.07 -14.31 21.59
N TYR A 180 1.80 -14.72 22.81
CA TYR A 180 1.28 -13.87 23.88
C TYR A 180 2.34 -13.72 24.97
N ARG A 181 2.55 -12.50 25.45
CA ARG A 181 3.41 -12.20 26.60
C ARG A 181 2.59 -11.44 27.63
N SER A 182 2.36 -12.09 28.78
CA SER A 182 1.82 -11.43 29.97
C SER A 182 2.74 -10.31 30.45
N MET A 183 2.21 -9.32 31.14
CA MET A 183 3.02 -8.30 31.82
C MET A 183 3.79 -8.88 33.00
N ASP A 184 3.28 -9.96 33.61
CA ASP A 184 3.85 -10.60 34.78
C ASP A 184 4.83 -11.75 34.44
N ASP A 185 4.81 -12.26 33.20
CA ASP A 185 5.64 -13.37 32.75
C ASP A 185 6.79 -12.89 31.84
N GLU A 186 8.00 -13.35 32.14
CA GLU A 186 9.17 -13.05 31.30
C GLU A 186 9.16 -13.81 29.96
N LYS A 187 8.47 -14.97 29.88
CA LYS A 187 8.49 -15.85 28.70
C LYS A 187 7.20 -15.76 27.91
N PRO A 188 7.29 -15.51 26.60
CA PRO A 188 6.12 -15.54 25.74
C PRO A 188 5.59 -16.98 25.58
N ILE A 189 4.29 -17.10 25.45
CA ILE A 189 3.58 -18.35 25.16
C ILE A 189 3.25 -18.38 23.66
N LEU A 190 3.61 -19.44 22.95
CA LEU A 190 3.21 -19.67 21.58
C LEU A 190 1.73 -20.07 21.56
N GLU A 191 0.88 -19.23 20.96
CA GLU A 191 -0.57 -19.48 20.87
C GLU A 191 -0.94 -20.18 19.56
N GLN A 192 -0.29 -19.82 18.46
CA GLN A 192 -0.65 -20.32 17.14
C GLN A 192 0.55 -20.35 16.21
N THR A 193 0.60 -21.37 15.35
CA THR A 193 1.50 -21.42 14.19
C THR A 193 0.68 -21.62 12.94
N ARG A 194 0.96 -20.84 11.89
CA ARG A 194 0.37 -20.97 10.56
C ARG A 194 1.48 -21.04 9.53
N ALA A 195 1.26 -21.81 8.48
CA ALA A 195 2.17 -21.87 7.34
C ALA A 195 1.45 -21.39 6.08
N TYR A 196 2.18 -20.68 5.22
CA TYR A 196 1.69 -20.20 3.94
C TYR A 196 2.72 -20.46 2.85
N ILE A 197 2.22 -20.57 1.63
CA ILE A 197 3.02 -20.53 0.40
C ILE A 197 2.44 -19.45 -0.51
N ILE A 198 3.22 -19.02 -1.50
CA ILE A 198 2.72 -18.21 -2.60
C ILE A 198 2.36 -19.16 -3.73
N ASP A 199 1.09 -19.18 -4.13
CA ASP A 199 0.61 -20.03 -5.22
C ASP A 199 1.02 -19.47 -6.60
N LYS A 200 0.66 -20.23 -7.65
CA LYS A 200 0.95 -19.84 -9.05
C LYS A 200 0.28 -18.54 -9.49
N ASP A 201 -0.80 -18.13 -8.84
CA ASP A 201 -1.58 -16.93 -9.14
C ASP A 201 -1.13 -15.74 -8.27
N GLY A 202 -0.08 -15.92 -7.46
CA GLY A 202 0.49 -14.90 -6.58
C GLY A 202 -0.27 -14.71 -5.27
N LYS A 203 -1.14 -15.66 -4.87
CA LYS A 203 -1.89 -15.56 -3.62
C LYS A 203 -1.22 -16.30 -2.48
N PHE A 204 -1.42 -15.81 -1.27
CA PHE A 204 -0.96 -16.49 -0.06
C PHE A 204 -1.96 -17.60 0.32
N GLU A 205 -1.56 -18.84 0.14
CA GLU A 205 -2.37 -20.01 0.45
C GLU A 205 -1.92 -20.62 1.78
N GLU A 206 -2.84 -20.72 2.76
CA GLU A 206 -2.57 -21.34 4.04
C GLU A 206 -2.44 -22.86 3.89
N GLN A 207 -1.37 -23.40 4.44
CA GLN A 207 -1.08 -24.83 4.43
C GLN A 207 -1.51 -25.47 5.74
N ILE A 208 -2.12 -26.65 5.65
CA ILE A 208 -2.46 -27.44 6.85
C ILE A 208 -1.16 -28.03 7.39
N ILE A 209 -0.78 -27.67 8.62
CA ILE A 209 0.31 -28.29 9.35
C ILE A 209 -0.27 -29.54 10.03
N GLU A 210 -0.01 -30.73 9.48
CA GLU A 210 -0.27 -31.96 10.18
C GLU A 210 0.84 -32.14 11.25
N LEU A 211 0.44 -32.13 12.52
CA LEU A 211 1.30 -32.33 13.69
C LEU A 211 1.42 -33.82 14.04
#